data_767d7b84e5e7000fadcf12475a79a186
#
_entry.id   767d7b84e5e7000fadcf12475a79a186
#
_cell.length_a   1.000
_cell.length_b   1.000
_cell.length_c   1.000
_cell.angle_alpha   90.00
_cell.angle_beta   90.00
_cell.angle_gamma   90.00
#
_symmetry.space_group_name_H-M   'P 1'
#
loop_
_entity.id
_entity.type
_entity.pdbx_description
1 polymer ?
#
loop_
_entity_poly.entity_id
_entity_poly.type
_entity_poly.pdbx_seq_one_letter_code
_entity_poly.pdbx_strand_id
1 'polypeptide(L)'
;MQKRIVLLLAMMVMLVSSAMAQITTSSLAGKVSANGEDVIGATIEAVHKPSGTRYNAVSNAKGMFSINGMRVGGPYEVSISYIGYETKVVSGVTLQLGETYNLNTTMSEDTELLGEVVVTGRNTKFTSEKTGASTNISNAQILNMPSVTRSITDYTRLSPYGGNGMTFAGADGRTANFTVDGANFNNNFGLSDNLPGGGNPISIDAIEEMQVVISPFDVRQTNFIGGGVNAITKSGTNTYKGSAYIYHKNENMRGDAIEREQIGGARAKDQQTTYGFTLGGPIVKDKLFFFVNGEMVKTPTIANRWRGSENGVGNADNYISRTKLSDLKTVSDFVKNKYGYDTGSFTDFPADESNYKLLARIDWNITDKHRLALRYNYTKNRRWSSPNGTSMDGGTRAANYRTSLYSMSFANSMYAQDNNVHTLSFDLNSRLTDNISNQFLATWSKLDDIRSSNSSEFPFIDILDGGQKSVDGKADADGTDNYMALGYELFTYNNAVHNTVWNIKDDMTFYLDNHKITAG
;
A
#
# COMPACT_ATOMS: atom_id res chain seq x y z
N MET A 1 -32.12 32.30 22.47
CA MET A 1 -31.14 31.24 22.71
C MET A 1 -31.22 30.09 21.69
N GLN A 2 -32.37 29.50 21.47
CA GLN A 2 -32.58 28.38 20.50
C GLN A 2 -32.11 28.69 19.07
N LYS A 3 -32.41 29.86 18.50
CA LYS A 3 -31.97 30.25 17.14
C LYS A 3 -30.46 30.35 17.01
N ARG A 4 -29.73 30.76 18.06
CA ARG A 4 -28.25 30.82 18.07
C ARG A 4 -27.61 29.45 18.18
N ILE A 5 -28.27 28.52 18.91
CA ILE A 5 -27.82 27.12 19.02
C ILE A 5 -28.06 26.39 17.69
N VAL A 6 -29.19 26.63 17.03
CA VAL A 6 -29.48 26.08 15.70
C VAL A 6 -28.52 26.64 14.65
N LEU A 7 -28.15 27.94 14.73
CA LEU A 7 -27.18 28.56 13.83
C LEU A 7 -25.77 28.03 14.07
N LEU A 8 -25.36 27.81 15.32
CA LEU A 8 -24.09 27.17 15.68
C LEU A 8 -24.04 25.70 15.23
N LEU A 9 -25.12 24.96 15.40
CA LEU A 9 -25.26 23.60 14.88
C LEU A 9 -25.21 23.56 13.35
N ALA A 10 -25.90 24.47 12.67
CA ALA A 10 -25.85 24.60 11.22
C ALA A 10 -24.48 25.04 10.71
N MET A 11 -23.79 25.92 11.43
CA MET A 11 -22.41 26.32 11.12
C MET A 11 -21.41 25.19 11.36
N MET A 12 -21.63 24.38 12.41
CA MET A 12 -20.85 23.16 12.68
C MET A 12 -21.06 22.11 11.60
N VAL A 13 -22.30 21.94 11.10
CA VAL A 13 -22.63 21.04 9.98
C VAL A 13 -22.06 21.56 8.64
N MET A 14 -21.98 22.87 8.42
CA MET A 14 -21.37 23.45 7.22
C MET A 14 -19.83 23.41 7.20
N LEU A 15 -19.18 23.24 8.36
CA LEU A 15 -17.72 23.02 8.45
C LEU A 15 -17.30 21.58 8.17
N VAL A 16 -18.25 20.65 8.01
CA VAL A 16 -18.00 19.25 7.66
C VAL A 16 -17.96 19.08 6.14
N SER A 17 -17.12 19.85 5.44
CA SER A 17 -16.85 19.61 4.04
C SER A 17 -15.62 18.70 3.89
N SER A 18 -15.87 17.46 3.45
CA SER A 18 -14.91 16.46 2.96
C SER A 18 -13.79 16.04 3.93
N ALA A 19 -14.15 15.51 5.10
CA ALA A 19 -13.20 14.75 5.91
C ALA A 19 -12.96 13.38 5.26
N MET A 20 -11.75 13.14 4.78
CA MET A 20 -11.31 11.82 4.33
C MET A 20 -11.04 10.96 5.57
N ALA A 21 -11.98 10.11 5.93
CA ALA A 21 -11.88 9.26 7.09
C ALA A 21 -11.41 7.86 6.71
N GLN A 22 -10.39 7.34 7.41
CA GLN A 22 -9.85 6.00 7.20
C GLN A 22 -10.01 5.17 8.49
N ILE A 23 -10.28 3.88 8.33
CA ILE A 23 -10.47 2.96 9.46
C ILE A 23 -9.11 2.34 9.82
N THR A 24 -8.70 2.44 11.08
CA THR A 24 -7.42 1.92 11.60
C THR A 24 -7.60 0.93 12.75
N THR A 25 -8.83 0.68 13.20
CA THR A 25 -9.15 -0.10 14.39
C THR A 25 -10.25 -1.13 14.12
N SER A 26 -10.50 -1.97 15.11
CA SER A 26 -11.59 -2.94 15.18
C SER A 26 -12.46 -2.69 16.40
N SER A 27 -13.56 -3.46 16.53
CA SER A 27 -14.49 -3.38 17.65
C SER A 27 -14.91 -4.77 18.13
N LEU A 28 -15.33 -4.84 19.40
CA LEU A 28 -15.96 -6.00 20.00
C LEU A 28 -17.32 -5.56 20.56
N ALA A 29 -18.39 -6.25 20.21
CA ALA A 29 -19.73 -5.97 20.75
C ALA A 29 -20.46 -7.28 21.04
N GLY A 30 -21.53 -7.21 21.79
CA GLY A 30 -22.35 -8.40 22.07
C GLY A 30 -23.42 -8.16 23.09
N LYS A 31 -24.09 -9.25 23.45
CA LYS A 31 -25.15 -9.27 24.44
C LYS A 31 -24.84 -10.31 25.52
N VAL A 32 -25.03 -9.93 26.79
CA VAL A 32 -24.94 -10.81 27.95
C VAL A 32 -26.34 -11.10 28.46
N SER A 33 -26.69 -12.37 28.54
CA SER A 33 -27.96 -12.86 29.09
C SER A 33 -27.72 -13.92 30.15
N ALA A 34 -28.70 -14.13 31.04
CA ALA A 34 -28.71 -15.21 32.01
C ALA A 34 -30.18 -15.64 32.24
N ASN A 35 -30.43 -16.95 32.24
CA ASN A 35 -31.78 -17.50 32.45
C ASN A 35 -32.87 -16.92 31.52
N GLY A 36 -32.46 -16.46 30.31
CA GLY A 36 -33.39 -15.82 29.34
C GLY A 36 -33.61 -14.34 29.57
N GLU A 37 -33.00 -13.73 30.61
CA GLU A 37 -33.08 -12.31 30.93
C GLU A 37 -31.80 -11.57 30.56
N ASP A 38 -31.89 -10.26 30.33
CA ASP A 38 -30.78 -9.39 30.01
C ASP A 38 -30.00 -9.05 31.28
N VAL A 39 -28.67 -9.24 31.23
CA VAL A 39 -27.79 -8.97 32.39
C VAL A 39 -27.28 -7.53 32.31
N ILE A 40 -27.71 -6.70 33.28
CA ILE A 40 -27.28 -5.30 33.40
C ILE A 40 -26.10 -5.20 34.32
N GLY A 41 -25.02 -4.48 33.91
CA GLY A 41 -23.87 -4.22 34.77
C GLY A 41 -22.84 -5.35 34.78
N ALA A 42 -22.93 -6.33 33.86
CA ALA A 42 -21.86 -7.30 33.69
C ALA A 42 -20.57 -6.59 33.21
N THR A 43 -19.44 -6.96 33.79
CA THR A 43 -18.14 -6.41 33.41
C THR A 43 -17.53 -7.27 32.33
N ILE A 44 -17.14 -6.64 31.22
CA ILE A 44 -16.45 -7.27 30.09
C ILE A 44 -15.02 -6.72 30.05
N GLU A 45 -14.02 -7.59 30.18
CA GLU A 45 -12.63 -7.27 30.01
C GLU A 45 -12.05 -8.05 28.82
N ALA A 46 -11.50 -7.36 27.83
CA ALA A 46 -10.81 -7.95 26.69
C ALA A 46 -9.31 -7.64 26.79
N VAL A 47 -8.49 -8.67 26.90
CA VAL A 47 -7.03 -8.54 27.01
C VAL A 47 -6.37 -9.00 25.73
N HIS A 48 -5.65 -8.11 25.06
CA HIS A 48 -4.78 -8.48 23.95
C HIS A 48 -3.54 -9.19 24.49
N LYS A 49 -3.52 -10.51 24.43
CA LYS A 49 -2.47 -11.34 25.08
C LYS A 49 -1.05 -10.96 24.69
N PRO A 50 -0.73 -10.65 23.41
CA PRO A 50 0.64 -10.30 23.02
C PRO A 50 1.17 -9.01 23.67
N SER A 51 0.31 -8.01 23.92
CA SER A 51 0.73 -6.71 24.48
C SER A 51 0.24 -6.45 25.89
N GLY A 52 -0.59 -7.34 26.47
CA GLY A 52 -1.21 -7.12 27.77
C GLY A 52 -2.21 -5.95 27.79
N THR A 53 -2.50 -5.34 26.64
CA THR A 53 -3.43 -4.19 26.55
C THR A 53 -4.84 -4.62 26.96
N ARG A 54 -5.43 -3.92 27.92
CA ARG A 54 -6.76 -4.20 28.45
C ARG A 54 -7.79 -3.22 27.89
N TYR A 55 -8.99 -3.75 27.60
CA TYR A 55 -10.13 -3.01 27.14
C TYR A 55 -11.34 -3.43 27.97
N ASN A 56 -12.08 -2.48 28.49
CA ASN A 56 -13.18 -2.77 29.40
C ASN A 56 -14.50 -2.21 28.87
N ALA A 57 -15.61 -2.85 29.17
CA ALA A 57 -16.95 -2.34 29.00
C ALA A 57 -17.86 -2.86 30.10
N VAL A 58 -19.06 -2.26 30.22
CA VAL A 58 -20.12 -2.71 31.11
C VAL A 58 -21.38 -2.90 30.29
N SER A 59 -22.15 -3.95 30.51
CA SER A 59 -23.41 -4.18 29.81
C SER A 59 -24.49 -3.20 30.27
N ASN A 60 -25.26 -2.68 29.31
CA ASN A 60 -26.33 -1.72 29.54
C ASN A 60 -27.65 -2.41 30.01
N ALA A 61 -28.72 -1.63 30.10
CA ALA A 61 -30.04 -2.11 30.55
C ALA A 61 -30.64 -3.23 29.68
N LYS A 62 -30.12 -3.45 28.47
CA LYS A 62 -30.53 -4.53 27.55
C LYS A 62 -29.45 -5.63 27.44
N GLY A 63 -28.54 -5.69 28.38
CA GLY A 63 -27.42 -6.63 28.36
C GLY A 63 -26.38 -6.37 27.27
N MET A 64 -26.52 -5.30 26.50
CA MET A 64 -25.63 -4.99 25.37
C MET A 64 -24.35 -4.32 25.85
N PHE A 65 -23.22 -4.67 25.23
CA PHE A 65 -21.92 -4.02 25.44
C PHE A 65 -21.21 -3.75 24.11
N SER A 66 -20.32 -2.78 24.11
CA SER A 66 -19.46 -2.52 22.96
C SER A 66 -18.15 -1.88 23.37
N ILE A 67 -17.04 -2.32 22.74
CA ILE A 67 -15.69 -1.80 22.91
C ILE A 67 -15.19 -1.39 21.52
N ASN A 68 -14.92 -0.12 21.30
CA ASN A 68 -14.36 0.41 20.07
C ASN A 68 -12.88 0.74 20.22
N GLY A 69 -12.23 1.07 19.09
CA GLY A 69 -10.83 1.50 19.07
C GLY A 69 -9.87 0.40 19.53
N MET A 70 -10.25 -0.86 19.29
CA MET A 70 -9.42 -2.01 19.63
C MET A 70 -8.37 -2.24 18.56
N ARG A 71 -7.21 -2.73 18.99
CA ARG A 71 -6.12 -3.12 18.11
C ARG A 71 -6.53 -4.30 17.23
N VAL A 72 -6.22 -4.24 15.95
CA VAL A 72 -6.42 -5.33 14.98
C VAL A 72 -5.52 -6.52 15.32
N GLY A 73 -5.96 -7.73 14.98
CA GLY A 73 -5.24 -8.97 15.24
C GLY A 73 -5.64 -9.64 16.57
N GLY A 74 -4.70 -10.29 17.22
CA GLY A 74 -4.93 -11.07 18.45
C GLY A 74 -3.78 -12.00 18.77
N PRO A 75 -4.00 -13.04 19.59
CA PRO A 75 -5.27 -13.43 20.21
C PRO A 75 -5.68 -12.54 21.38
N TYR A 76 -6.99 -12.34 21.52
CA TYR A 76 -7.59 -11.77 22.70
C TYR A 76 -8.17 -12.86 23.60
N GLU A 77 -8.19 -12.56 24.89
CA GLU A 77 -8.95 -13.26 25.90
C GLU A 77 -10.01 -12.31 26.45
N VAL A 78 -11.26 -12.71 26.35
CA VAL A 78 -12.40 -11.89 26.78
C VAL A 78 -13.05 -12.55 27.97
N SER A 79 -12.99 -11.91 29.14
CA SER A 79 -13.67 -12.35 30.36
C SER A 79 -14.96 -11.54 30.57
N ILE A 80 -16.02 -12.23 30.95
CA ILE A 80 -17.33 -11.66 31.26
C ILE A 80 -17.68 -12.11 32.67
N SER A 81 -17.84 -11.15 33.58
CA SER A 81 -18.11 -11.42 35.00
C SER A 81 -19.32 -10.64 35.47
N TYR A 82 -20.11 -11.27 36.34
CA TYR A 82 -21.26 -10.65 37.01
C TYR A 82 -21.46 -11.31 38.39
N ILE A 83 -21.92 -10.54 39.37
CA ILE A 83 -22.09 -11.03 40.75
C ILE A 83 -23.13 -12.16 40.80
N GLY A 84 -22.76 -13.31 41.36
CA GLY A 84 -23.64 -14.49 41.46
C GLY A 84 -23.65 -15.40 40.24
N TYR A 85 -22.76 -15.14 39.26
CA TYR A 85 -22.64 -15.95 38.06
C TYR A 85 -21.18 -16.38 37.80
N GLU A 86 -21.01 -17.54 37.20
CA GLU A 86 -19.69 -18.03 36.79
C GLU A 86 -19.03 -17.07 35.79
N THR A 87 -17.75 -16.75 36.02
CA THR A 87 -16.98 -15.95 35.06
C THR A 87 -16.76 -16.75 33.77
N LYS A 88 -17.21 -16.21 32.64
CA LYS A 88 -17.03 -16.81 31.34
C LYS A 88 -15.83 -16.21 30.62
N VAL A 89 -14.89 -17.06 30.22
CA VAL A 89 -13.68 -16.66 29.47
C VAL A 89 -13.74 -17.21 28.06
N VAL A 90 -13.59 -16.32 27.07
CA VAL A 90 -13.53 -16.67 25.65
C VAL A 90 -12.11 -16.38 25.16
N SER A 91 -11.36 -17.42 24.84
CA SER A 91 -9.97 -17.35 24.42
C SER A 91 -9.83 -17.44 22.90
N GLY A 92 -8.73 -16.90 22.34
CA GLY A 92 -8.38 -17.02 20.93
C GLY A 92 -9.18 -16.11 20.00
N VAL A 93 -9.85 -15.09 20.51
CA VAL A 93 -10.57 -14.10 19.70
C VAL A 93 -9.56 -13.29 18.89
N THR A 94 -9.79 -13.18 17.58
CA THR A 94 -9.01 -12.34 16.65
C THR A 94 -9.91 -11.29 16.03
N LEU A 95 -9.50 -10.03 16.09
CA LEU A 95 -10.26 -8.90 15.60
C LEU A 95 -9.76 -8.49 14.23
N GLN A 96 -10.67 -8.26 13.28
CA GLN A 96 -10.37 -7.87 11.91
C GLN A 96 -10.56 -6.37 11.72
N LEU A 97 -9.74 -5.78 10.83
CA LEU A 97 -9.77 -4.36 10.52
C LEU A 97 -11.15 -3.91 10.04
N GLY A 98 -11.68 -2.86 10.67
CA GLY A 98 -12.95 -2.25 10.30
C GLY A 98 -14.18 -3.09 10.64
N GLU A 99 -14.02 -4.27 11.25
CA GLU A 99 -15.14 -5.16 11.58
C GLU A 99 -15.44 -5.12 13.09
N THR A 100 -16.69 -5.42 13.41
CA THR A 100 -17.13 -5.65 14.80
C THR A 100 -17.23 -7.15 15.04
N TYR A 101 -16.46 -7.66 16.00
CA TYR A 101 -16.60 -9.04 16.45
C TYR A 101 -17.79 -9.15 17.40
N ASN A 102 -18.77 -10.00 17.09
CA ASN A 102 -19.96 -10.20 17.91
C ASN A 102 -19.80 -11.36 18.88
N LEU A 103 -19.88 -11.06 20.16
CA LEU A 103 -19.76 -12.01 21.26
C LEU A 103 -21.05 -12.00 22.10
N ASN A 104 -22.05 -12.74 21.66
CA ASN A 104 -23.25 -12.99 22.44
C ASN A 104 -23.00 -14.16 23.40
N THR A 105 -23.33 -13.99 24.68
CA THR A 105 -23.05 -15.00 25.69
C THR A 105 -24.21 -15.13 26.68
N THR A 106 -24.42 -16.35 27.15
CA THR A 106 -25.32 -16.66 28.26
C THR A 106 -24.47 -17.09 29.44
N MET A 107 -24.70 -16.47 30.61
CA MET A 107 -24.04 -16.80 31.88
C MET A 107 -24.85 -17.85 32.64
N SER A 108 -24.15 -18.72 33.34
CA SER A 108 -24.72 -19.71 34.27
C SER A 108 -24.60 -19.21 35.67
N GLU A 109 -25.60 -19.50 36.54
CA GLU A 109 -25.50 -19.21 37.97
C GLU A 109 -24.33 -19.99 38.59
N ASP A 110 -23.61 -19.33 39.48
CA ASP A 110 -22.51 -19.95 40.22
C ASP A 110 -23.10 -20.82 41.35
N THR A 111 -23.23 -22.11 41.06
CA THR A 111 -23.73 -23.11 42.02
C THR A 111 -22.64 -23.75 42.89
N GLU A 112 -21.35 -23.59 42.47
CA GLU A 112 -20.18 -24.03 43.23
C GLU A 112 -19.04 -23.02 43.05
N LEU A 113 -18.50 -22.52 44.13
CA LEU A 113 -17.62 -21.35 44.30
C LEU A 113 -16.30 -21.28 43.50
N LEU A 114 -16.04 -22.04 42.45
CA LEU A 114 -14.74 -22.09 41.75
C LEU A 114 -14.81 -22.52 40.26
N GLY A 115 -15.83 -22.20 39.52
CA GLY A 115 -15.92 -22.58 38.08
C GLY A 115 -15.58 -21.45 37.10
N GLU A 116 -14.49 -21.59 36.32
CA GLU A 116 -14.22 -20.79 35.16
C GLU A 116 -14.56 -21.60 33.90
N VAL A 117 -15.46 -21.12 33.04
CA VAL A 117 -15.79 -21.79 31.77
C VAL A 117 -14.99 -21.18 30.65
N VAL A 118 -14.01 -21.93 30.13
CA VAL A 118 -13.19 -21.51 28.99
C VAL A 118 -13.81 -22.00 27.69
N VAL A 119 -14.14 -21.07 26.77
CA VAL A 119 -14.65 -21.36 25.44
C VAL A 119 -13.67 -20.80 24.40
N THR A 120 -13.38 -21.59 23.37
CA THR A 120 -12.57 -21.10 22.24
C THR A 120 -13.41 -20.25 21.29
N GLY A 121 -12.98 -19.00 21.05
CA GLY A 121 -13.60 -18.11 20.10
C GLY A 121 -13.53 -18.66 18.67
N ARG A 122 -14.65 -18.66 17.94
CA ARG A 122 -14.70 -19.00 16.52
C ARG A 122 -14.93 -17.74 15.72
N ASN A 123 -13.95 -17.37 14.86
CA ASN A 123 -14.19 -16.37 13.82
C ASN A 123 -15.06 -16.98 12.72
N THR A 124 -16.30 -16.54 12.62
CA THR A 124 -17.15 -16.86 11.47
C THR A 124 -16.95 -15.78 10.40
N LYS A 125 -16.55 -16.19 9.20
CA LYS A 125 -16.39 -15.28 8.04
C LYS A 125 -17.70 -14.61 7.61
N PHE A 126 -18.84 -15.14 8.05
CA PHE A 126 -20.17 -14.66 7.71
C PHE A 126 -20.86 -14.20 9.00
N THR A 127 -20.93 -12.90 9.19
CA THR A 127 -21.74 -12.29 10.26
C THR A 127 -22.85 -11.48 9.62
N SER A 128 -24.04 -11.51 10.20
CA SER A 128 -25.21 -10.74 9.71
C SER A 128 -25.02 -9.22 9.80
N GLU A 129 -23.98 -8.77 10.49
CA GLU A 129 -23.68 -7.35 10.69
C GLU A 129 -22.60 -6.81 9.74
N LYS A 130 -22.02 -7.67 8.91
CA LYS A 130 -21.06 -7.22 7.89
C LYS A 130 -21.82 -6.47 6.80
N THR A 131 -21.62 -5.16 6.73
CA THR A 131 -22.21 -4.30 5.71
C THR A 131 -21.19 -4.00 4.62
N GLY A 132 -21.62 -4.13 3.35
CA GLY A 132 -20.77 -3.88 2.19
C GLY A 132 -19.88 -5.07 1.81
N ALA A 133 -19.13 -4.91 0.70
CA ALA A 133 -18.21 -5.90 0.17
C ALA A 133 -16.78 -5.55 0.62
N SER A 134 -16.30 -6.24 1.65
CA SER A 134 -14.91 -6.13 2.12
C SER A 134 -14.25 -7.49 2.21
N THR A 135 -12.94 -7.53 1.95
CA THR A 135 -12.09 -8.72 2.09
C THR A 135 -10.93 -8.39 3.00
N ASN A 136 -10.85 -9.04 4.14
CA ASN A 136 -9.76 -8.88 5.09
C ASN A 136 -8.70 -9.96 4.86
N ILE A 137 -7.44 -9.55 4.78
CA ILE A 137 -6.27 -10.38 4.50
C ILE A 137 -5.33 -10.25 5.69
N SER A 138 -5.31 -11.26 6.52
CA SER A 138 -4.51 -11.28 7.75
C SER A 138 -3.01 -11.49 7.48
N ASN A 139 -2.16 -11.14 8.44
CA ASN A 139 -0.73 -11.41 8.40
C ASN A 139 -0.41 -12.88 8.12
N ALA A 140 -1.16 -13.81 8.73
CA ALA A 140 -0.98 -15.24 8.49
C ALA A 140 -1.23 -15.64 7.02
N GLN A 141 -2.24 -15.05 6.38
CA GLN A 141 -2.49 -15.27 4.95
C GLN A 141 -1.39 -14.65 4.09
N ILE A 142 -0.93 -13.44 4.42
CA ILE A 142 0.16 -12.75 3.73
C ILE A 142 1.44 -13.57 3.78
N LEU A 143 1.81 -14.12 4.92
CA LEU A 143 3.03 -14.91 5.11
C LEU A 143 2.99 -16.29 4.44
N ASN A 144 1.80 -16.90 4.35
CA ASN A 144 1.64 -18.26 3.82
C ASN A 144 1.33 -18.28 2.31
N MET A 145 0.93 -17.16 1.72
CA MET A 145 0.66 -17.10 0.29
C MET A 145 1.95 -16.89 -0.51
N PRO A 146 2.25 -17.76 -1.47
CA PRO A 146 3.41 -17.59 -2.32
C PRO A 146 3.27 -16.31 -3.18
N SER A 147 4.27 -15.46 -3.18
CA SER A 147 4.37 -14.28 -4.01
C SER A 147 5.78 -14.18 -4.59
N VAL A 148 5.87 -14.02 -5.90
CA VAL A 148 7.17 -13.85 -6.61
C VAL A 148 7.63 -12.41 -6.56
N THR A 149 6.68 -11.46 -6.63
CA THR A 149 6.99 -10.02 -6.68
C THR A 149 6.99 -9.38 -5.31
N ARG A 150 6.37 -10.03 -4.31
CA ARG A 150 6.11 -9.49 -2.97
C ARG A 150 5.41 -8.13 -3.03
N SER A 151 4.53 -7.98 -4.03
CA SER A 151 3.74 -6.77 -4.22
C SER A 151 2.44 -6.82 -3.42
N ILE A 152 1.98 -5.67 -2.96
CA ILE A 152 0.66 -5.50 -2.34
C ILE A 152 -0.43 -6.03 -3.28
N THR A 153 -0.28 -5.82 -4.58
CA THR A 153 -1.24 -6.25 -5.59
C THR A 153 -1.36 -7.78 -5.73
N ASP A 154 -0.35 -8.55 -5.31
CA ASP A 154 -0.46 -10.02 -5.27
C ASP A 154 -1.50 -10.46 -4.23
N TYR A 155 -1.63 -9.72 -3.14
CA TYR A 155 -2.55 -10.02 -2.05
C TYR A 155 -3.95 -9.45 -2.27
N THR A 156 -4.06 -8.28 -2.91
CA THR A 156 -5.38 -7.69 -3.22
C THR A 156 -6.20 -8.56 -4.17
N ARG A 157 -5.55 -9.43 -4.95
CA ARG A 157 -6.19 -10.46 -5.79
C ARG A 157 -6.93 -11.54 -5.00
N LEU A 158 -6.73 -11.66 -3.69
CA LEU A 158 -7.54 -12.53 -2.83
C LEU A 158 -8.97 -12.01 -2.66
N SER A 159 -9.21 -10.73 -2.96
CA SER A 159 -10.57 -10.22 -3.09
C SER A 159 -11.22 -10.78 -4.36
N PRO A 160 -12.47 -11.27 -4.29
CA PRO A 160 -13.21 -11.74 -5.46
C PRO A 160 -13.36 -10.68 -6.56
N TYR A 161 -13.21 -9.42 -6.21
CA TYR A 161 -13.32 -8.27 -7.11
C TYR A 161 -11.96 -7.71 -7.55
N GLY A 162 -10.84 -8.29 -7.09
CA GLY A 162 -9.49 -7.86 -7.41
C GLY A 162 -9.11 -8.24 -8.84
N GLY A 163 -8.61 -7.25 -9.60
CA GLY A 163 -8.04 -7.42 -10.93
C GLY A 163 -6.52 -7.29 -10.93
N ASN A 164 -5.96 -6.86 -12.06
CA ASN A 164 -4.54 -6.56 -12.16
C ASN A 164 -4.21 -5.22 -11.50
N GLY A 165 -3.09 -5.13 -10.78
CA GLY A 165 -2.66 -3.91 -10.11
C GLY A 165 -3.65 -3.48 -9.02
N MET A 166 -4.06 -2.23 -9.04
CA MET A 166 -5.06 -1.65 -8.14
C MET A 166 -6.47 -1.60 -8.74
N THR A 167 -6.74 -2.42 -9.76
CA THR A 167 -8.05 -2.49 -10.42
C THR A 167 -9.03 -3.32 -9.58
N PHE A 168 -10.21 -2.78 -9.31
CA PHE A 168 -11.26 -3.46 -8.57
C PHE A 168 -12.61 -3.34 -9.28
N ALA A 169 -13.35 -4.44 -9.38
CA ALA A 169 -14.68 -4.49 -9.98
C ALA A 169 -14.75 -3.88 -11.39
N GLY A 170 -13.66 -3.97 -12.17
CA GLY A 170 -13.56 -3.40 -13.52
C GLY A 170 -13.30 -1.90 -13.57
N ALA A 171 -13.15 -1.21 -12.44
CA ALA A 171 -12.78 0.21 -12.42
C ALA A 171 -11.29 0.43 -12.73
N ASP A 172 -10.95 1.63 -13.21
CA ASP A 172 -9.56 2.02 -13.46
C ASP A 172 -8.76 2.08 -12.15
N GLY A 173 -7.60 1.43 -12.10
CA GLY A 173 -6.74 1.38 -10.90
C GLY A 173 -6.27 2.74 -10.39
N ARG A 174 -6.25 3.78 -11.25
CA ARG A 174 -5.94 5.16 -10.86
C ARG A 174 -7.00 5.79 -9.96
N THR A 175 -8.20 5.23 -9.92
CA THR A 175 -9.31 5.69 -9.09
C THR A 175 -9.43 4.94 -7.76
N ALA A 176 -8.59 3.94 -7.54
CA ALA A 176 -8.52 3.23 -6.27
C ALA A 176 -7.79 4.06 -5.21
N ASN A 177 -8.16 3.87 -3.95
CA ASN A 177 -7.49 4.49 -2.81
C ASN A 177 -6.60 3.49 -2.09
N PHE A 178 -5.37 3.85 -1.81
CA PHE A 178 -4.47 3.07 -0.97
C PHE A 178 -4.00 3.88 0.24
N THR A 179 -4.23 3.33 1.42
CA THR A 179 -3.80 3.94 2.67
C THR A 179 -3.03 2.98 3.54
N VAL A 180 -2.09 3.52 4.29
CA VAL A 180 -1.36 2.81 5.34
C VAL A 180 -1.55 3.56 6.64
N ASP A 181 -2.11 2.88 7.64
CA ASP A 181 -2.41 3.47 8.95
C ASP A 181 -3.22 4.78 8.85
N GLY A 182 -4.10 4.87 7.87
CA GLY A 182 -4.93 6.05 7.59
C GLY A 182 -4.23 7.16 6.78
N ALA A 183 -2.94 7.07 6.52
CA ALA A 183 -2.22 8.03 5.67
C ALA A 183 -2.33 7.66 4.18
N ASN A 184 -2.44 8.67 3.32
CA ASN A 184 -2.57 8.49 1.87
C ASN A 184 -1.23 8.09 1.23
N PHE A 185 -1.26 7.06 0.37
CA PHE A 185 -0.15 6.56 -0.43
C PHE A 185 -0.50 6.44 -1.91
N ASN A 186 -1.47 7.20 -2.40
CA ASN A 186 -1.86 7.15 -3.80
C ASN A 186 -0.79 7.74 -4.72
N ASN A 187 -0.74 7.23 -5.95
CA ASN A 187 0.03 7.88 -7.01
C ASN A 187 -0.73 9.10 -7.54
N ASN A 188 -0.22 10.29 -7.27
CA ASN A 188 -0.84 11.56 -7.67
C ASN A 188 -0.28 12.12 -8.99
N PHE A 189 0.65 11.42 -9.64
CA PHE A 189 1.16 11.81 -10.97
C PHE A 189 0.08 11.67 -12.06
N GLY A 190 -0.91 10.78 -11.83
CA GLY A 190 -2.12 10.67 -12.66
C GLY A 190 -1.95 9.95 -14.01
N LEU A 191 -0.74 9.51 -14.36
CA LEU A 191 -0.45 8.84 -15.62
C LEU A 191 -0.30 7.32 -15.50
N SER A 192 -0.30 6.79 -14.26
CA SER A 192 -0.09 5.37 -13.98
C SER A 192 -0.98 4.94 -12.82
N ASP A 193 -1.45 3.70 -12.85
CA ASP A 193 -2.14 3.00 -11.77
C ASP A 193 -1.18 2.37 -10.75
N ASN A 194 0.13 2.50 -10.97
CA ASN A 194 1.12 1.99 -10.04
C ASN A 194 1.17 2.82 -8.76
N LEU A 195 1.17 2.14 -7.63
CA LEU A 195 1.45 2.76 -6.34
C LEU A 195 2.89 3.32 -6.30
N PRO A 196 3.17 4.35 -5.48
CA PRO A 196 4.52 4.81 -5.23
C PRO A 196 5.45 3.67 -4.82
N GLY A 197 6.75 3.87 -4.96
CA GLY A 197 7.72 2.83 -4.62
C GLY A 197 7.75 1.66 -5.59
N GLY A 198 7.45 1.90 -6.89
CA GLY A 198 7.43 0.85 -7.91
C GLY A 198 6.31 -0.17 -7.69
N GLY A 199 5.18 0.26 -7.12
CA GLY A 199 4.03 -0.59 -6.78
C GLY A 199 4.08 -1.18 -5.36
N ASN A 200 5.15 -0.94 -4.60
CA ASN A 200 5.35 -1.44 -3.24
C ASN A 200 5.74 -0.31 -2.28
N PRO A 201 4.79 0.53 -1.85
CA PRO A 201 5.09 1.67 -0.98
C PRO A 201 5.46 1.29 0.46
N ILE A 202 5.16 0.07 0.89
CA ILE A 202 5.48 -0.45 2.23
C ILE A 202 5.98 -1.89 2.11
N SER A 203 6.84 -2.32 3.04
CA SER A 203 7.24 -3.73 3.15
C SER A 203 6.07 -4.61 3.55
N ILE A 204 5.90 -5.74 2.87
CA ILE A 204 4.88 -6.75 3.21
C ILE A 204 5.09 -7.30 4.63
N ASP A 205 6.36 -7.43 5.07
CA ASP A 205 6.68 -7.91 6.41
C ASP A 205 6.29 -6.93 7.53
N ALA A 206 6.02 -5.67 7.17
CA ALA A 206 5.54 -4.66 8.11
C ALA A 206 4.01 -4.66 8.28
N ILE A 207 3.25 -5.40 7.45
CA ILE A 207 1.79 -5.37 7.44
C ILE A 207 1.23 -6.39 8.43
N GLU A 208 0.31 -5.94 9.29
CA GLU A 208 -0.49 -6.80 10.18
C GLU A 208 -1.74 -7.32 9.49
N GLU A 209 -2.44 -6.43 8.78
CA GLU A 209 -3.66 -6.78 8.05
C GLU A 209 -3.91 -5.80 6.91
N MET A 210 -4.49 -6.29 5.83
CA MET A 210 -5.03 -5.46 4.75
C MET A 210 -6.52 -5.71 4.59
N GLN A 211 -7.27 -4.66 4.30
CA GLN A 211 -8.68 -4.73 3.94
C GLN A 211 -8.88 -4.15 2.55
N VAL A 212 -9.48 -4.93 1.67
CA VAL A 212 -9.96 -4.48 0.36
C VAL A 212 -11.46 -4.20 0.46
N VAL A 213 -11.86 -2.98 0.13
CA VAL A 213 -13.25 -2.50 0.24
C VAL A 213 -13.74 -2.06 -1.12
N ILE A 214 -14.90 -2.59 -1.56
CA ILE A 214 -15.45 -2.30 -2.88
C ILE A 214 -16.68 -1.39 -2.77
N SER A 215 -17.62 -1.72 -1.90
CA SER A 215 -18.87 -0.96 -1.72
C SER A 215 -19.14 -0.78 -0.23
N PRO A 216 -18.47 0.20 0.40
CA PRO A 216 -18.67 0.43 1.83
C PRO A 216 -20.02 1.10 2.06
N PHE A 217 -20.72 0.66 3.10
CA PHE A 217 -21.84 1.42 3.68
C PHE A 217 -21.38 2.30 4.85
N ASP A 218 -20.12 2.21 5.23
CA ASP A 218 -19.51 3.04 6.25
C ASP A 218 -19.05 4.36 5.63
N VAL A 219 -19.65 5.48 6.06
CA VAL A 219 -19.35 6.83 5.57
C VAL A 219 -17.92 7.28 5.81
N ARG A 220 -17.18 6.57 6.68
CA ARG A 220 -15.76 6.79 6.92
C ARG A 220 -14.86 6.25 5.82
N GLN A 221 -15.36 5.40 4.94
CA GLN A 221 -14.65 4.85 3.78
C GLN A 221 -14.87 5.76 2.57
N THR A 222 -13.87 6.51 2.18
CA THR A 222 -13.98 7.56 1.15
C THR A 222 -12.78 7.55 0.18
N ASN A 223 -12.80 8.48 -0.78
CA ASN A 223 -11.71 8.80 -1.70
C ASN A 223 -11.39 7.72 -2.73
N PHE A 224 -12.39 6.96 -3.20
CA PHE A 224 -12.21 6.02 -4.30
C PHE A 224 -13.48 5.84 -5.13
N ILE A 225 -13.28 5.42 -6.38
CA ILE A 225 -14.29 4.88 -7.27
C ILE A 225 -13.84 3.46 -7.63
N GLY A 226 -14.65 2.46 -7.34
CA GLY A 226 -14.30 1.05 -7.58
C GLY A 226 -13.80 0.35 -6.33
N GLY A 227 -12.66 0.72 -5.76
CA GLY A 227 -12.16 0.04 -4.56
C GLY A 227 -11.14 0.82 -3.76
N GLY A 228 -11.06 0.51 -2.46
CA GLY A 228 -10.08 1.01 -1.54
C GLY A 228 -9.29 -0.12 -0.86
N VAL A 229 -8.03 0.11 -0.60
CA VAL A 229 -7.17 -0.80 0.18
C VAL A 229 -6.66 -0.06 1.39
N ASN A 230 -6.98 -0.59 2.57
CA ASN A 230 -6.49 -0.08 3.84
C ASN A 230 -5.50 -1.10 4.43
N ALA A 231 -4.26 -0.71 4.65
CA ALA A 231 -3.26 -1.53 5.30
C ALA A 231 -2.96 -1.01 6.70
N ILE A 232 -2.81 -1.92 7.65
CA ILE A 232 -2.39 -1.59 9.03
C ILE A 232 -1.04 -2.24 9.30
N THR A 233 -0.13 -1.46 9.89
CA THR A 233 1.20 -1.94 10.22
C THR A 233 1.24 -2.72 11.53
N LYS A 234 2.20 -3.64 11.62
CA LYS A 234 2.51 -4.38 12.85
C LYS A 234 2.89 -3.44 13.98
N SER A 235 2.61 -3.86 15.19
CA SER A 235 2.99 -3.14 16.41
C SER A 235 3.87 -3.99 17.31
N GLY A 236 4.57 -3.36 18.26
CA GLY A 236 5.31 -4.07 19.31
C GLY A 236 4.39 -4.81 20.28
N THR A 237 4.97 -5.80 20.95
CA THR A 237 4.32 -6.63 21.95
C THR A 237 5.17 -6.69 23.22
N ASN A 238 4.73 -7.42 24.26
CA ASN A 238 5.50 -7.62 25.51
C ASN A 238 6.76 -8.47 25.35
N THR A 239 6.93 -9.09 24.19
CA THR A 239 8.13 -9.86 23.85
C THR A 239 8.82 -9.22 22.66
N TYR A 240 10.15 -9.15 22.71
CA TYR A 240 10.94 -8.75 21.56
C TYR A 240 10.80 -9.80 20.46
N LYS A 241 10.41 -9.34 19.27
CA LYS A 241 10.33 -10.15 18.05
C LYS A 241 11.03 -9.41 16.93
N GLY A 242 11.81 -10.13 16.16
CA GLY A 242 12.50 -9.57 15.01
C GLY A 242 12.72 -10.62 13.94
N SER A 243 12.95 -10.14 12.73
CA SER A 243 13.35 -10.97 11.60
C SER A 243 14.39 -10.23 10.78
N ALA A 244 15.28 -10.97 10.13
CA ALA A 244 16.12 -10.48 9.06
C ALA A 244 15.96 -11.44 7.89
N TYR A 245 15.85 -10.89 6.67
CA TYR A 245 15.59 -11.70 5.49
C TYR A 245 16.32 -11.17 4.26
N ILE A 246 16.64 -12.10 3.36
CA ILE A 246 17.16 -11.84 2.04
C ILE A 246 16.36 -12.67 1.05
N TYR A 247 15.79 -12.03 0.04
CA TYR A 247 15.15 -12.69 -1.10
C TYR A 247 15.95 -12.37 -2.36
N HIS A 248 16.22 -13.38 -3.14
CA HIS A 248 16.93 -13.22 -4.42
C HIS A 248 16.18 -13.97 -5.50
N LYS A 249 15.99 -13.33 -6.66
CA LYS A 249 15.53 -13.97 -7.89
C LYS A 249 16.41 -13.53 -9.05
N ASN A 250 16.54 -14.40 -10.03
CA ASN A 250 17.16 -14.09 -11.31
C ASN A 250 16.50 -14.87 -12.45
N GLU A 251 16.87 -14.54 -13.67
CA GLU A 251 16.35 -15.17 -14.89
C GLU A 251 16.55 -16.69 -14.94
N ASN A 252 17.59 -17.23 -14.30
CA ASN A 252 17.89 -18.65 -14.29
C ASN A 252 17.03 -19.46 -13.30
N MET A 253 16.33 -18.78 -12.39
CA MET A 253 15.40 -19.41 -11.45
C MET A 253 14.01 -19.61 -12.04
N ARG A 254 13.76 -19.17 -13.27
CA ARG A 254 12.51 -19.38 -13.98
C ARG A 254 12.50 -20.74 -14.68
N GLY A 255 11.32 -21.36 -14.76
CA GLY A 255 11.10 -22.57 -15.55
C GLY A 255 11.31 -22.32 -17.06
N ASP A 256 11.70 -23.35 -17.80
CA ASP A 256 11.93 -23.29 -19.24
C ASP A 256 10.68 -23.61 -20.07
N ALA A 257 9.62 -24.03 -19.40
CA ALA A 257 8.40 -24.45 -20.06
C ALA A 257 7.16 -23.94 -19.30
N ILE A 258 6.09 -23.71 -20.03
CA ILE A 258 4.73 -23.51 -19.50
C ILE A 258 3.94 -24.75 -19.96
N GLU A 259 3.49 -25.56 -19.00
CA GLU A 259 2.88 -26.86 -19.25
C GLU A 259 3.80 -27.78 -20.09
N ARG A 260 3.49 -27.99 -21.36
CA ARG A 260 4.27 -28.79 -22.30
C ARG A 260 5.04 -27.99 -23.34
N GLU A 261 4.83 -26.65 -23.34
CA GLU A 261 5.45 -25.77 -24.32
C GLU A 261 6.76 -25.20 -23.77
N GLN A 262 7.85 -25.37 -24.53
CA GLN A 262 9.14 -24.76 -24.20
C GLN A 262 9.10 -23.27 -24.49
N ILE A 263 9.54 -22.46 -23.54
CA ILE A 263 9.70 -21.02 -23.73
C ILE A 263 11.01 -20.81 -24.50
N GLY A 264 10.88 -20.50 -25.80
CA GLY A 264 12.02 -20.21 -26.65
C GLY A 264 12.58 -18.80 -26.45
N GLY A 265 13.80 -18.56 -26.99
CA GLY A 265 14.45 -17.25 -27.02
C GLY A 265 15.41 -16.95 -25.86
N ALA A 266 16.19 -15.89 -26.03
CA ALA A 266 17.15 -15.43 -25.01
C ALA A 266 16.40 -14.83 -23.81
N ARG A 267 16.72 -15.28 -22.61
CA ARG A 267 16.14 -14.73 -21.40
C ARG A 267 16.69 -13.35 -21.10
N ALA A 268 15.79 -12.42 -20.87
CA ALA A 268 16.18 -11.12 -20.36
C ALA A 268 16.65 -11.24 -18.91
N LYS A 269 17.67 -10.48 -18.56
CA LYS A 269 18.07 -10.29 -17.17
C LYS A 269 16.85 -9.82 -16.35
N ASP A 270 16.54 -10.54 -15.28
CA ASP A 270 15.47 -10.23 -14.33
C ASP A 270 15.99 -10.56 -12.93
N GLN A 271 16.95 -9.78 -12.49
CA GLN A 271 17.58 -9.95 -11.19
C GLN A 271 16.96 -8.99 -10.18
N GLN A 272 16.61 -9.50 -9.01
CA GLN A 272 16.16 -8.68 -7.90
C GLN A 272 16.69 -9.25 -6.60
N THR A 273 17.19 -8.38 -5.73
CA THR A 273 17.58 -8.77 -4.37
C THR A 273 16.91 -7.83 -3.38
N THR A 274 16.21 -8.42 -2.43
CA THR A 274 15.54 -7.71 -1.34
C THR A 274 16.24 -8.05 -0.03
N TYR A 275 16.65 -7.04 0.70
CA TYR A 275 17.18 -7.12 2.05
C TYR A 275 16.20 -6.45 3.00
N GLY A 276 15.91 -7.07 4.13
CA GLY A 276 15.01 -6.44 5.08
C GLY A 276 15.18 -6.97 6.50
N PHE A 277 14.62 -6.18 7.42
CA PHE A 277 14.54 -6.56 8.82
C PHE A 277 13.27 -6.01 9.46
N THR A 278 12.81 -6.66 10.50
CA THR A 278 11.79 -6.15 11.42
C THR A 278 12.30 -6.29 12.84
N LEU A 279 11.91 -5.37 13.70
CA LEU A 279 12.16 -5.47 15.14
C LEU A 279 11.02 -4.77 15.89
N GLY A 280 10.43 -5.45 16.85
CA GLY A 280 9.39 -4.89 17.72
C GLY A 280 9.48 -5.45 19.12
N GLY A 281 9.00 -4.69 20.09
CA GLY A 281 9.00 -5.09 21.48
C GLY A 281 8.53 -4.01 22.43
N PRO A 282 8.61 -4.25 23.75
CA PRO A 282 8.25 -3.27 24.74
C PRO A 282 9.40 -2.31 25.03
N ILE A 283 9.10 -1.01 25.09
CA ILE A 283 9.94 -0.04 25.79
C ILE A 283 9.59 -0.10 27.29
N VAL A 284 8.28 -0.16 27.58
CA VAL A 284 7.73 -0.43 28.91
C VAL A 284 6.65 -1.49 28.73
N LYS A 285 6.79 -2.64 29.42
CA LYS A 285 5.81 -3.74 29.32
C LYS A 285 4.40 -3.24 29.64
N ASP A 286 3.43 -3.78 28.93
CA ASP A 286 1.99 -3.47 28.98
C ASP A 286 1.63 -2.02 28.62
N LYS A 287 2.62 -1.13 28.45
CA LYS A 287 2.38 0.31 28.38
C LYS A 287 2.91 0.99 27.12
N LEU A 288 4.17 0.74 26.75
CA LEU A 288 4.82 1.46 25.65
C LEU A 288 5.60 0.48 24.77
N PHE A 289 5.29 0.49 23.49
CA PHE A 289 5.84 -0.44 22.52
C PHE A 289 6.41 0.28 21.32
N PHE A 290 7.36 -0.36 20.66
CA PHE A 290 7.88 0.09 19.38
C PHE A 290 7.85 -1.03 18.33
N PHE A 291 7.79 -0.65 17.08
CA PHE A 291 8.03 -1.51 15.93
C PHE A 291 8.78 -0.74 14.86
N VAL A 292 9.82 -1.34 14.30
CA VAL A 292 10.60 -0.78 13.18
C VAL A 292 10.76 -1.83 12.09
N ASN A 293 10.73 -1.37 10.85
CA ASN A 293 11.03 -2.17 9.66
C ASN A 293 11.90 -1.36 8.72
N GLY A 294 12.90 -2.01 8.14
CA GLY A 294 13.68 -1.48 7.03
C GLY A 294 13.74 -2.49 5.90
N GLU A 295 13.51 -2.05 4.67
CA GLU A 295 13.63 -2.88 3.48
C GLU A 295 14.31 -2.11 2.35
N MET A 296 15.21 -2.79 1.65
CA MET A 296 15.90 -2.29 0.47
C MET A 296 15.78 -3.32 -0.64
N VAL A 297 15.27 -2.90 -1.79
CA VAL A 297 15.18 -3.70 -3.00
C VAL A 297 16.17 -3.15 -4.02
N LYS A 298 17.03 -4.01 -4.55
CA LYS A 298 17.94 -3.72 -5.66
C LYS A 298 17.53 -4.53 -6.86
N THR A 299 17.31 -3.84 -7.96
CA THR A 299 16.96 -4.45 -9.24
C THR A 299 17.93 -3.92 -10.28
N PRO A 300 19.11 -4.56 -10.49
CA PRO A 300 19.97 -4.20 -11.58
C PRO A 300 19.27 -4.57 -12.89
N THR A 301 18.62 -3.59 -13.50
CA THR A 301 17.89 -3.74 -14.76
C THR A 301 18.70 -3.15 -15.91
N ILE A 302 18.50 -3.71 -17.09
CA ILE A 302 18.85 -3.05 -18.33
C ILE A 302 17.56 -2.40 -18.84
N ALA A 303 17.43 -1.09 -18.69
CA ALA A 303 16.22 -0.37 -19.14
C ALA A 303 16.04 -0.44 -20.65
N ASN A 304 17.14 -0.61 -21.39
CA ASN A 304 17.13 -0.79 -22.83
C ASN A 304 17.92 -2.05 -23.21
N ARG A 305 17.26 -3.00 -23.87
CA ARG A 305 17.85 -4.27 -24.34
C ARG A 305 18.42 -4.17 -25.74
N TRP A 306 18.00 -3.16 -26.50
CA TRP A 306 18.42 -2.97 -27.88
C TRP A 306 19.86 -2.52 -27.96
N ARG A 307 20.59 -3.01 -28.94
CA ARG A 307 21.96 -2.65 -29.24
C ARG A 307 22.11 -2.40 -30.74
N GLY A 308 23.04 -1.57 -31.10
CA GLY A 308 23.33 -1.31 -32.50
C GLY A 308 23.89 -2.54 -33.23
N SER A 309 23.72 -2.60 -34.53
CA SER A 309 24.27 -3.65 -35.40
C SER A 309 25.65 -3.28 -35.93
N GLU A 310 26.43 -4.28 -36.27
CA GLU A 310 27.72 -4.08 -36.96
C GLU A 310 27.54 -3.67 -38.42
N ASN A 311 26.52 -4.22 -39.09
CA ASN A 311 26.34 -4.15 -40.54
C ASN A 311 25.10 -3.39 -40.98
N GLY A 312 24.30 -2.85 -40.07
CA GLY A 312 23.05 -2.16 -40.39
C GLY A 312 21.83 -3.10 -40.57
N VAL A 313 22.00 -4.39 -40.25
CA VAL A 313 20.91 -5.36 -40.30
C VAL A 313 20.34 -5.59 -38.90
N GLY A 314 19.07 -5.26 -38.72
CA GLY A 314 18.38 -5.47 -37.46
C GLY A 314 17.92 -6.92 -37.26
N ASN A 315 17.79 -7.35 -36.00
CA ASN A 315 17.27 -8.65 -35.61
C ASN A 315 16.43 -8.51 -34.34
N ALA A 316 15.13 -8.62 -34.46
CA ALA A 316 14.20 -8.43 -33.36
C ALA A 316 14.37 -9.50 -32.26
N ASP A 317 14.62 -10.75 -32.64
CA ASP A 317 14.73 -11.87 -31.69
C ASP A 317 15.95 -11.71 -30.76
N ASN A 318 16.99 -11.04 -31.26
CA ASN A 318 18.23 -10.78 -30.51
C ASN A 318 18.36 -9.33 -30.01
N TYR A 319 17.30 -8.53 -30.13
CA TYR A 319 17.30 -7.09 -29.76
C TYR A 319 18.43 -6.30 -30.45
N ILE A 320 18.67 -6.56 -31.74
CA ILE A 320 19.62 -5.82 -32.55
C ILE A 320 18.87 -4.82 -33.43
N SER A 321 19.17 -3.55 -33.26
CA SER A 321 18.64 -2.46 -34.09
C SER A 321 19.36 -2.41 -35.44
N ARG A 322 18.69 -1.89 -36.48
CA ARG A 322 19.34 -1.56 -37.74
C ARG A 322 20.37 -0.43 -37.62
N THR A 323 20.32 0.36 -36.55
CA THR A 323 21.28 1.45 -36.31
C THR A 323 22.69 0.88 -36.12
N LYS A 324 23.64 1.37 -36.93
CA LYS A 324 25.03 0.86 -36.89
C LYS A 324 25.77 1.38 -35.66
N LEU A 325 26.57 0.53 -35.05
CA LEU A 325 27.48 0.91 -33.96
C LEU A 325 28.47 1.98 -34.38
N SER A 326 28.96 1.92 -35.63
CA SER A 326 29.87 2.93 -36.19
C SER A 326 29.22 4.32 -36.23
N ASP A 327 27.93 4.39 -36.60
CA ASP A 327 27.21 5.64 -36.71
C ASP A 327 26.88 6.23 -35.33
N LEU A 328 26.50 5.37 -34.38
CA LEU A 328 26.32 5.77 -32.97
C LEU A 328 27.60 6.36 -32.39
N LYS A 329 28.74 5.70 -32.64
CA LYS A 329 30.06 6.20 -32.21
C LYS A 329 30.39 7.54 -32.85
N THR A 330 30.20 7.67 -34.16
CA THR A 330 30.48 8.89 -34.91
C THR A 330 29.68 10.07 -34.37
N VAL A 331 28.38 9.88 -34.14
CA VAL A 331 27.51 10.93 -33.59
C VAL A 331 27.92 11.28 -32.15
N SER A 332 28.19 10.30 -31.30
CA SER A 332 28.62 10.54 -29.92
C SER A 332 29.93 11.34 -29.88
N ASP A 333 30.95 10.93 -30.66
CA ASP A 333 32.24 11.63 -30.73
C ASP A 333 32.11 13.05 -31.27
N PHE A 334 31.28 13.24 -32.32
CA PHE A 334 31.03 14.55 -32.90
C PHE A 334 30.38 15.52 -31.89
N VAL A 335 29.35 15.08 -31.24
CA VAL A 335 28.60 15.93 -30.28
C VAL A 335 29.48 16.27 -29.08
N LYS A 336 30.26 15.31 -28.59
CA LYS A 336 31.21 15.52 -27.50
C LYS A 336 32.32 16.51 -27.88
N ASN A 337 32.92 16.35 -29.07
CA ASN A 337 34.04 17.20 -29.50
C ASN A 337 33.57 18.62 -29.85
N LYS A 338 32.40 18.78 -30.46
CA LYS A 338 31.89 20.06 -30.92
C LYS A 338 31.16 20.86 -29.86
N TYR A 339 30.39 20.18 -29.02
CA TYR A 339 29.48 20.83 -28.05
C TYR A 339 29.82 20.50 -26.59
N GLY A 340 30.77 19.61 -26.32
CA GLY A 340 31.10 19.18 -24.97
C GLY A 340 30.04 18.30 -24.30
N TYR A 341 29.04 17.86 -25.08
CA TYR A 341 27.94 17.07 -24.53
C TYR A 341 28.26 15.57 -24.54
N ASP A 342 28.08 14.91 -23.39
CA ASP A 342 28.21 13.46 -23.25
C ASP A 342 26.86 12.80 -23.50
N THR A 343 26.75 11.98 -24.54
CA THR A 343 25.55 11.22 -24.87
C THR A 343 25.29 10.04 -23.92
N GLY A 344 26.26 9.67 -23.12
CA GLY A 344 26.26 8.40 -22.37
C GLY A 344 26.53 7.20 -23.29
N SER A 345 26.46 5.99 -22.71
CA SER A 345 26.65 4.74 -23.44
C SER A 345 25.59 4.51 -24.52
N PHE A 346 25.97 3.79 -25.58
CA PHE A 346 25.08 3.26 -26.60
C PHE A 346 25.19 1.74 -26.80
N THR A 347 26.00 1.10 -25.96
CA THR A 347 26.18 -0.37 -25.95
C THR A 347 25.70 -1.01 -24.66
N ASP A 348 25.68 -0.25 -23.59
CA ASP A 348 25.23 -0.69 -22.27
C ASP A 348 24.38 0.42 -21.63
N PHE A 349 23.21 0.05 -21.15
CA PHE A 349 22.23 0.97 -20.56
C PHE A 349 21.95 0.52 -19.13
N PRO A 350 22.92 0.64 -18.21
CA PRO A 350 22.72 0.28 -16.83
C PRO A 350 21.66 1.22 -16.25
N ALA A 351 20.62 0.63 -15.71
CA ALA A 351 19.55 1.37 -15.05
C ALA A 351 19.19 0.65 -13.75
N ASP A 352 20.09 0.76 -12.78
CA ASP A 352 19.87 0.19 -11.47
C ASP A 352 18.65 0.85 -10.83
N GLU A 353 17.61 0.07 -10.64
CA GLU A 353 16.46 0.48 -9.86
C GLU A 353 16.69 0.14 -8.40
N SER A 354 16.29 1.04 -7.52
CA SER A 354 16.38 0.85 -6.08
C SER A 354 15.11 1.32 -5.39
N ASN A 355 14.71 0.59 -4.36
CA ASN A 355 13.59 0.95 -3.52
C ASN A 355 14.01 0.81 -2.06
N TYR A 356 13.82 1.87 -1.28
CA TYR A 356 14.12 1.93 0.14
C TYR A 356 12.83 2.20 0.90
N LYS A 357 12.60 1.44 1.96
CA LYS A 357 11.43 1.58 2.84
C LYS A 357 11.88 1.58 4.29
N LEU A 358 11.31 2.48 5.05
CA LEU A 358 11.51 2.56 6.49
C LEU A 358 10.14 2.80 7.15
N LEU A 359 9.85 2.03 8.18
CA LEU A 359 8.71 2.22 9.06
C LEU A 359 9.21 2.31 10.50
N ALA A 360 8.70 3.29 11.24
CA ALA A 360 8.85 3.39 12.68
C ALA A 360 7.47 3.64 13.31
N ARG A 361 7.12 2.85 14.32
CA ARG A 361 5.84 2.92 15.02
C ARG A 361 6.05 2.87 16.53
N ILE A 362 5.30 3.69 17.25
CA ILE A 362 5.20 3.70 18.71
C ILE A 362 3.72 3.56 19.08
N ASP A 363 3.43 2.63 19.97
CA ASP A 363 2.10 2.44 20.56
C ASP A 363 2.19 2.67 22.07
N TRP A 364 1.38 3.57 22.59
CA TRP A 364 1.37 3.96 23.98
C TRP A 364 -0.02 3.82 24.59
N ASN A 365 -0.14 2.92 25.56
CA ASN A 365 -1.27 2.85 26.46
C ASN A 365 -1.09 3.92 27.56
N ILE A 366 -1.57 5.14 27.30
CA ILE A 366 -1.41 6.29 28.21
C ILE A 366 -2.12 5.97 29.53
N THR A 367 -3.36 5.49 29.42
CA THR A 367 -4.19 4.96 30.52
C THR A 367 -5.02 3.79 29.98
N ASP A 368 -5.83 3.15 30.81
CA ASP A 368 -6.77 2.11 30.37
C ASP A 368 -7.85 2.64 29.42
N LYS A 369 -8.03 3.98 29.38
CA LYS A 369 -9.04 4.65 28.54
C LYS A 369 -8.45 5.34 27.31
N HIS A 370 -7.17 5.67 27.29
CA HIS A 370 -6.53 6.46 26.24
C HIS A 370 -5.34 5.73 25.66
N ARG A 371 -5.33 5.55 24.35
CA ARG A 371 -4.26 4.87 23.60
C ARG A 371 -3.86 5.70 22.40
N LEU A 372 -2.56 5.87 22.25
CA LEU A 372 -1.94 6.62 21.18
C LEU A 372 -1.10 5.68 20.31
N ALA A 373 -1.22 5.81 19.01
CA ALA A 373 -0.26 5.25 18.06
C ALA A 373 0.33 6.37 17.19
N LEU A 374 1.64 6.43 17.14
CA LEU A 374 2.41 7.33 16.27
C LEU A 374 3.17 6.50 15.26
N ARG A 375 3.08 6.86 13.96
CA ARG A 375 3.68 6.08 12.87
C ARG A 375 4.33 7.01 11.87
N TYR A 376 5.52 6.63 11.42
CA TYR A 376 6.24 7.31 10.36
C TYR A 376 6.67 6.31 9.30
N ASN A 377 6.38 6.61 8.04
CA ASN A 377 6.83 5.83 6.89
C ASN A 377 7.65 6.72 5.96
N TYR A 378 8.69 6.12 5.41
CA TYR A 378 9.49 6.69 4.34
C TYR A 378 9.66 5.65 3.24
N THR A 379 9.39 6.07 1.99
CA THR A 379 9.65 5.25 0.80
C THR A 379 10.34 6.10 -0.25
N LYS A 380 11.44 5.59 -0.79
CA LYS A 380 12.13 6.16 -1.93
C LYS A 380 12.30 5.10 -3.01
N ASN A 381 11.92 5.45 -4.23
CA ASN A 381 12.06 4.58 -5.39
C ASN A 381 12.60 5.35 -6.58
N ARG A 382 13.42 4.67 -7.40
CA ARG A 382 13.85 5.15 -8.72
C ARG A 382 13.62 4.06 -9.74
N ARG A 383 12.98 4.41 -10.85
CA ARG A 383 12.76 3.54 -12.00
C ARG A 383 13.15 4.25 -13.29
N TRP A 384 13.88 3.53 -14.16
CA TRP A 384 14.32 4.06 -15.45
C TRP A 384 13.37 3.71 -16.57
N SER A 385 13.28 4.61 -17.55
CA SER A 385 12.51 4.47 -18.78
C SER A 385 13.30 4.94 -19.99
N SER A 386 13.02 4.32 -21.14
CA SER A 386 13.51 4.78 -22.43
C SER A 386 12.88 6.13 -22.80
N PRO A 387 13.49 6.89 -23.71
CA PRO A 387 12.92 8.15 -24.22
C PRO A 387 11.52 7.95 -24.76
N ASN A 388 10.65 8.94 -24.56
CA ASN A 388 9.27 8.89 -25.02
C ASN A 388 9.21 8.83 -26.55
N GLY A 389 8.46 7.87 -27.10
CA GLY A 389 8.23 7.72 -28.54
C GLY A 389 7.04 8.51 -29.09
N THR A 390 6.18 9.09 -28.25
CA THR A 390 4.92 9.73 -28.69
C THR A 390 5.10 11.09 -29.36
N SER A 391 6.27 11.71 -29.21
CA SER A 391 6.62 13.02 -29.73
C SER A 391 7.39 12.97 -31.06
N MET A 392 7.48 11.82 -31.68
CA MET A 392 8.13 11.67 -32.99
C MET A 392 7.26 12.26 -34.09
N ASP A 393 7.91 12.84 -35.11
CA ASP A 393 7.24 13.24 -36.33
C ASP A 393 6.69 12.01 -37.06
N GLY A 394 5.49 12.10 -37.61
CA GLY A 394 4.75 10.94 -38.14
C GLY A 394 4.15 10.01 -37.07
N GLY A 395 4.22 10.38 -35.84
CA GLY A 395 3.86 9.85 -34.55
C GLY A 395 2.92 8.66 -34.44
N THR A 396 3.44 7.45 -34.45
CA THR A 396 2.77 6.35 -33.76
C THR A 396 3.09 6.44 -32.25
N ARG A 397 2.08 6.36 -31.41
CA ARG A 397 2.22 6.33 -29.94
C ARG A 397 2.81 5.01 -29.44
N ALA A 398 3.87 4.50 -30.07
CA ALA A 398 4.54 3.29 -29.62
C ALA A 398 5.58 3.65 -28.56
N ALA A 399 5.43 3.12 -27.36
CA ALA A 399 6.26 3.45 -26.19
C ALA A 399 7.77 3.20 -26.37
N ASN A 400 8.19 2.45 -27.39
CA ASN A 400 9.57 2.00 -27.59
C ASN A 400 10.13 2.34 -28.97
N TYR A 401 9.56 3.29 -29.69
CA TYR A 401 9.95 3.53 -31.07
C TYR A 401 11.37 4.09 -31.21
N ARG A 402 11.81 4.96 -30.26
CA ARG A 402 13.19 5.51 -30.23
C ARG A 402 14.25 4.49 -29.80
N THR A 403 13.81 3.31 -29.36
CA THR A 403 14.67 2.22 -28.91
C THR A 403 14.04 0.92 -29.37
N SER A 404 14.31 0.49 -30.59
CA SER A 404 13.62 -0.62 -31.25
C SER A 404 14.48 -1.25 -32.33
N LEU A 405 13.90 -2.14 -33.13
CA LEU A 405 14.49 -2.68 -34.35
C LEU A 405 14.97 -1.57 -35.29
N TYR A 406 14.31 -0.41 -35.29
CA TYR A 406 14.48 0.66 -36.25
C TYR A 406 15.39 1.79 -35.82
N SER A 407 15.53 2.00 -34.51
CA SER A 407 16.17 3.17 -33.92
C SER A 407 16.90 2.83 -32.64
N MET A 408 17.94 3.60 -32.34
CA MET A 408 18.64 3.55 -31.04
C MET A 408 18.62 4.90 -30.36
N SER A 409 18.55 4.90 -29.04
CA SER A 409 18.79 6.07 -28.20
C SER A 409 20.05 5.89 -27.36
N PHE A 410 20.65 7.00 -26.93
CA PHE A 410 21.80 6.98 -26.03
C PHE A 410 21.35 6.94 -24.57
N ALA A 411 22.22 6.47 -23.68
CA ALA A 411 21.90 6.29 -22.27
C ALA A 411 21.46 7.61 -21.58
N ASN A 412 22.08 8.74 -21.92
CA ASN A 412 21.72 10.02 -21.34
C ASN A 412 20.40 10.61 -21.88
N SER A 413 19.80 10.02 -22.92
CA SER A 413 18.44 10.38 -23.36
C SER A 413 17.35 9.61 -22.62
N MET A 414 17.70 8.70 -21.72
CA MET A 414 16.77 8.04 -20.83
C MET A 414 16.37 8.96 -19.68
N TYR A 415 15.27 8.65 -19.05
CA TYR A 415 14.82 9.35 -17.84
C TYR A 415 14.48 8.39 -16.70
N ALA A 416 14.58 8.89 -15.50
CA ALA A 416 14.12 8.20 -14.32
C ALA A 416 12.86 8.84 -13.76
N GLN A 417 12.01 8.03 -13.13
CA GLN A 417 10.94 8.49 -12.27
C GLN A 417 11.35 8.22 -10.83
N ASP A 418 11.48 9.28 -10.06
CA ASP A 418 11.84 9.27 -8.66
C ASP A 418 10.58 9.52 -7.81
N ASN A 419 10.23 8.57 -6.95
CA ASN A 419 9.18 8.72 -5.97
C ASN A 419 9.79 8.85 -4.58
N ASN A 420 9.44 9.91 -3.85
CA ASN A 420 9.75 10.07 -2.45
C ASN A 420 8.45 10.27 -1.67
N VAL A 421 8.19 9.40 -0.73
CA VAL A 421 6.97 9.45 0.09
C VAL A 421 7.36 9.49 1.56
N HIS A 422 6.87 10.49 2.26
CA HIS A 422 6.94 10.60 3.72
C HIS A 422 5.52 10.65 4.27
N THR A 423 5.22 9.85 5.26
CA THR A 423 3.94 9.94 5.96
C THR A 423 4.13 9.92 7.46
N LEU A 424 3.31 10.69 8.15
CA LEU A 424 3.19 10.70 9.60
C LEU A 424 1.72 10.49 9.96
N SER A 425 1.44 9.60 10.90
CA SER A 425 0.10 9.32 11.40
C SER A 425 0.08 9.38 12.92
N PHE A 426 -0.87 10.13 13.47
CA PHE A 426 -1.18 10.25 14.89
C PHE A 426 -2.61 9.75 15.10
N ASP A 427 -2.80 8.70 15.88
CA ASP A 427 -4.08 8.03 16.09
C ASP A 427 -4.32 7.87 17.60
N LEU A 428 -5.23 8.69 18.15
CA LEU A 428 -5.60 8.66 19.56
C LEU A 428 -7.01 8.08 19.71
N ASN A 429 -7.10 6.94 20.37
CA ASN A 429 -8.33 6.27 20.70
C ASN A 429 -8.65 6.44 22.18
N SER A 430 -9.84 6.96 22.50
CA SER A 430 -10.28 7.32 23.84
C SER A 430 -11.65 6.72 24.17
N ARG A 431 -11.77 6.08 25.32
CA ARG A 431 -13.05 5.75 25.95
C ARG A 431 -13.39 6.85 26.95
N LEU A 432 -14.26 7.78 26.58
CA LEU A 432 -14.59 8.92 27.41
C LEU A 432 -15.50 8.51 28.56
N THR A 433 -16.51 7.70 28.27
CA THR A 433 -17.44 7.09 29.24
C THR A 433 -17.70 5.63 28.83
N ASP A 434 -18.55 4.92 29.56
CA ASP A 434 -18.92 3.54 29.20
C ASP A 434 -19.71 3.50 27.89
N ASN A 435 -20.39 4.61 27.53
CA ASN A 435 -21.25 4.71 26.36
C ASN A 435 -20.69 5.65 25.27
N ILE A 436 -19.51 6.26 25.47
CA ILE A 436 -18.94 7.22 24.52
C ILE A 436 -17.49 6.90 24.28
N SER A 437 -17.14 6.68 23.02
CA SER A 437 -15.77 6.57 22.55
C SER A 437 -15.45 7.62 21.50
N ASN A 438 -14.19 8.00 21.41
CA ASN A 438 -13.67 8.96 20.44
C ASN A 438 -12.42 8.40 19.76
N GLN A 439 -12.29 8.67 18.47
CA GLN A 439 -11.07 8.46 17.72
C GLN A 439 -10.66 9.77 17.05
N PHE A 440 -9.50 10.30 17.44
CA PHE A 440 -8.86 11.40 16.76
C PHE A 440 -7.71 10.89 15.91
N LEU A 441 -7.75 11.13 14.59
CA LEU A 441 -6.73 10.73 13.64
C LEU A 441 -6.23 11.95 12.89
N ALA A 442 -4.93 12.20 12.94
CA ALA A 442 -4.27 13.21 12.11
C ALA A 442 -3.18 12.55 11.28
N THR A 443 -3.19 12.80 9.98
CA THR A 443 -2.17 12.28 9.06
C THR A 443 -1.59 13.40 8.22
N TRP A 444 -0.31 13.26 7.91
CA TRP A 444 0.41 14.09 6.96
C TRP A 444 1.14 13.18 5.98
N SER A 445 1.01 13.47 4.69
CA SER A 445 1.70 12.78 3.62
C SER A 445 2.35 13.81 2.70
N LYS A 446 3.63 13.62 2.40
CA LYS A 446 4.35 14.34 1.36
C LYS A 446 4.77 13.34 0.30
N LEU A 447 4.29 13.55 -0.92
CA LEU A 447 4.52 12.69 -2.07
C LEU A 447 5.17 13.52 -3.16
N ASP A 448 6.42 13.20 -3.48
CA ASP A 448 7.16 13.83 -4.56
C ASP A 448 7.33 12.80 -5.68
N ASP A 449 6.79 13.11 -6.86
CA ASP A 449 6.96 12.37 -8.11
C ASP A 449 7.73 13.25 -9.08
N ILE A 450 8.99 12.90 -9.34
CA ILE A 450 9.91 13.74 -10.10
C ILE A 450 10.48 12.93 -11.25
N ARG A 451 10.46 13.48 -12.45
CA ARG A 451 11.28 12.98 -13.54
C ARG A 451 12.68 13.56 -13.43
N SER A 452 13.67 12.71 -13.56
CA SER A 452 15.09 13.08 -13.51
C SER A 452 15.86 12.44 -14.66
N SER A 453 17.04 12.96 -14.96
CA SER A 453 17.94 12.45 -16.00
C SER A 453 19.38 12.50 -15.51
N ASN A 454 20.22 11.63 -16.05
CA ASN A 454 21.68 11.71 -15.91
C ASN A 454 22.32 12.65 -16.93
N SER A 455 21.54 13.15 -17.88
CA SER A 455 21.97 14.11 -18.89
C SER A 455 22.24 15.50 -18.30
N SER A 456 23.26 16.18 -18.76
CA SER A 456 23.27 17.64 -18.70
C SER A 456 22.23 18.23 -19.65
N GLU A 457 21.82 19.49 -19.43
CA GLU A 457 20.89 20.18 -20.32
C GLU A 457 21.48 20.27 -21.74
N PHE A 458 20.77 19.70 -22.69
CA PHE A 458 21.13 19.68 -24.10
C PHE A 458 19.88 19.51 -24.96
N PRO A 459 19.79 20.13 -26.15
CA PRO A 459 18.65 19.93 -27.04
C PRO A 459 18.40 18.45 -27.32
N PHE A 460 17.13 18.03 -27.29
CA PHE A 460 16.76 16.70 -27.74
C PHE A 460 16.77 16.67 -29.25
N ILE A 461 17.47 15.70 -29.85
CA ILE A 461 17.69 15.59 -31.28
C ILE A 461 17.29 14.20 -31.73
N ASP A 462 16.37 14.14 -32.71
CA ASP A 462 16.10 12.95 -33.51
C ASP A 462 16.92 13.04 -34.80
N ILE A 463 17.70 12.02 -35.12
CA ILE A 463 18.43 11.87 -36.38
C ILE A 463 17.64 10.90 -37.23
N LEU A 464 17.23 11.36 -38.40
CA LEU A 464 16.42 10.61 -39.36
C LEU A 464 17.32 9.93 -40.39
N ASP A 465 16.83 8.86 -41.00
CA ASP A 465 17.62 8.06 -41.95
C ASP A 465 17.65 8.62 -43.41
N GLY A 466 16.97 9.72 -43.66
CA GLY A 466 16.96 10.40 -44.96
C GLY A 466 16.20 9.66 -46.06
N GLY A 467 15.22 8.81 -45.67
CA GLY A 467 14.36 8.12 -46.65
C GLY A 467 14.91 6.79 -47.14
N GLN A 468 15.79 6.17 -46.40
CA GLN A 468 16.16 4.79 -46.68
C GLN A 468 14.94 3.88 -46.43
N LYS A 469 14.83 2.78 -47.19
CA LYS A 469 13.76 1.81 -47.01
C LYS A 469 13.72 1.33 -45.59
N SER A 470 12.55 1.38 -44.97
CA SER A 470 12.36 0.83 -43.65
C SER A 470 12.58 -0.69 -43.65
N VAL A 471 12.85 -1.24 -42.49
CA VAL A 471 13.14 -2.68 -42.34
C VAL A 471 11.96 -3.57 -42.74
N ASP A 472 10.75 -3.05 -42.78
CA ASP A 472 9.54 -3.75 -43.24
C ASP A 472 9.42 -3.79 -44.78
N GLY A 473 10.39 -3.22 -45.52
CA GLY A 473 10.42 -3.19 -46.98
C GLY A 473 9.48 -2.17 -47.62
N LYS A 474 8.75 -1.39 -46.83
CA LYS A 474 7.92 -0.29 -47.32
C LYS A 474 8.80 0.95 -47.44
N ALA A 475 8.74 1.60 -48.57
CA ALA A 475 9.34 2.92 -48.70
C ALA A 475 8.58 3.86 -47.76
N ASP A 476 9.29 4.45 -46.81
CA ASP A 476 8.74 5.57 -46.09
C ASP A 476 8.64 6.75 -47.06
N ALA A 477 7.42 7.15 -47.39
CA ALA A 477 7.17 8.14 -48.45
C ALA A 477 7.83 9.48 -48.14
N ASP A 478 8.15 9.74 -46.86
CA ASP A 478 8.54 11.05 -46.35
C ASP A 478 10.00 11.12 -45.87
N GLY A 479 10.74 10.00 -45.85
CA GLY A 479 12.13 9.98 -45.40
C GLY A 479 12.36 10.33 -43.94
N THR A 480 11.37 10.05 -43.11
CA THR A 480 11.27 10.54 -41.73
C THR A 480 11.46 9.45 -40.67
N ASP A 481 11.90 8.24 -41.03
CA ASP A 481 12.17 7.19 -40.07
C ASP A 481 13.27 7.60 -39.09
N ASN A 482 12.96 7.55 -37.81
CA ASN A 482 13.95 7.81 -36.77
C ASN A 482 15.04 6.73 -36.80
N TYR A 483 16.29 7.16 -36.76
CA TYR A 483 17.47 6.32 -36.78
C TYR A 483 18.23 6.35 -35.43
N MET A 484 18.32 7.56 -34.83
CA MET A 484 18.91 7.75 -33.50
C MET A 484 18.21 8.87 -32.76
N ALA A 485 18.22 8.81 -31.43
CA ALA A 485 17.80 9.90 -30.56
C ALA A 485 18.84 10.19 -29.48
N LEU A 486 19.16 11.45 -29.24
CA LEU A 486 20.08 11.92 -28.22
C LEU A 486 19.61 13.23 -27.57
N GLY A 487 20.24 13.59 -26.46
CA GLY A 487 19.95 14.82 -25.75
C GLY A 487 19.13 14.59 -24.47
N TYR A 488 18.72 15.67 -23.82
CA TYR A 488 17.90 15.64 -22.62
C TYR A 488 16.46 15.25 -23.00
N GLU A 489 15.89 14.25 -22.33
CA GLU A 489 14.57 13.74 -22.68
C GLU A 489 13.49 14.85 -22.60
N LEU A 490 12.62 14.92 -23.60
CA LEU A 490 11.71 16.04 -23.88
C LEU A 490 10.75 16.40 -22.75
N PHE A 491 10.28 15.40 -22.00
CA PHE A 491 9.24 15.58 -20.98
C PHE A 491 9.79 15.55 -19.56
N THR A 492 11.11 15.53 -19.41
CA THR A 492 11.77 15.39 -18.10
C THR A 492 12.05 16.74 -17.46
N TYR A 493 12.37 17.76 -18.27
CA TYR A 493 12.73 19.07 -17.76
C TYR A 493 11.57 19.70 -16.98
N ASN A 494 11.83 20.08 -15.72
CA ASN A 494 10.83 20.64 -14.79
C ASN A 494 9.55 19.80 -14.61
N ASN A 495 9.58 18.51 -14.96
CA ASN A 495 8.43 17.64 -14.78
C ASN A 495 8.46 17.00 -13.39
N ALA A 496 7.90 17.73 -12.45
CA ALA A 496 7.83 17.33 -11.05
C ALA A 496 6.44 17.60 -10.47
N VAL A 497 5.92 16.65 -9.70
CA VAL A 497 4.67 16.79 -8.96
C VAL A 497 4.99 16.67 -7.47
N HIS A 498 4.62 17.70 -6.71
CA HIS A 498 4.80 17.76 -5.28
C HIS A 498 3.43 17.88 -4.61
N ASN A 499 3.05 16.86 -3.85
CA ASN A 499 1.79 16.85 -3.13
C ASN A 499 2.04 16.81 -1.63
N THR A 500 1.32 17.66 -0.91
CA THR A 500 1.24 17.58 0.55
C THR A 500 -0.23 17.42 0.93
N VAL A 501 -0.53 16.31 1.62
CA VAL A 501 -1.88 15.97 2.03
C VAL A 501 -1.95 15.97 3.55
N TRP A 502 -2.83 16.77 4.10
CA TRP A 502 -3.21 16.77 5.50
C TRP A 502 -4.60 16.15 5.63
N ASN A 503 -4.75 15.26 6.59
CA ASN A 503 -6.04 14.69 6.93
C ASN A 503 -6.19 14.71 8.44
N ILE A 504 -7.23 15.39 8.92
CA ILE A 504 -7.57 15.48 10.33
C ILE A 504 -9.01 15.03 10.49
N LYS A 505 -9.21 14.07 11.37
CA LYS A 505 -10.49 13.44 11.62
C LYS A 505 -10.73 13.29 13.12
N ASP A 506 -11.95 13.54 13.54
CA ASP A 506 -12.41 13.28 14.90
C ASP A 506 -13.79 12.60 14.85
N ASP A 507 -13.84 11.32 15.22
CA ASP A 507 -15.06 10.51 15.25
C ASP A 507 -15.48 10.25 16.70
N MET A 508 -16.70 10.61 17.03
CA MET A 508 -17.33 10.28 18.30
C MET A 508 -18.43 9.23 18.09
N THR A 509 -18.37 8.16 18.85
CA THR A 509 -19.36 7.07 18.80
C THR A 509 -20.12 7.01 20.11
N PHE A 510 -21.45 7.02 20.00
CA PHE A 510 -22.41 6.94 21.10
C PHE A 510 -23.12 5.58 21.06
N TYR A 511 -23.22 4.94 22.20
CA TYR A 511 -23.98 3.71 22.42
C TYR A 511 -25.24 4.04 23.21
N LEU A 512 -26.36 4.01 22.54
CA LEU A 512 -27.68 4.34 23.10
C LEU A 512 -28.57 3.10 22.97
N ASP A 513 -28.63 2.28 24.02
CA ASP A 513 -29.35 1.01 24.03
C ASP A 513 -28.95 0.09 22.85
N ASN A 514 -29.84 -0.04 21.86
CA ASN A 514 -29.63 -0.85 20.65
C ASN A 514 -28.99 -0.07 19.50
N HIS A 515 -28.73 1.22 19.69
CA HIS A 515 -28.23 2.09 18.62
C HIS A 515 -26.77 2.41 18.83
N LYS A 516 -25.99 2.26 17.77
CA LYS A 516 -24.62 2.75 17.67
C LYS A 516 -24.61 3.92 16.69
N ILE A 517 -24.40 5.11 17.18
CA ILE A 517 -24.36 6.34 16.38
C ILE A 517 -22.92 6.84 16.36
N THR A 518 -22.36 6.99 15.16
CA THR A 518 -21.05 7.61 14.97
C THR A 518 -21.23 8.91 14.22
N ALA A 519 -20.65 9.98 14.74
CA ALA A 519 -20.64 11.30 14.14
C ALA A 519 -19.22 11.87 14.20
N GLY A 520 -18.80 12.54 13.14
CA GLY A 520 -17.48 13.13 13.04
C GLY A 520 -17.36 14.10 11.88
#